data_b71f7f11e10fdc235d1d21216aeee90b
#
_entry.id   b71f7f11e10fdc235d1d21216aeee90b
#
_cell.length_a   1.000
_cell.length_b   1.000
_cell.length_c   1.000
_cell.angle_alpha   90.00
_cell.angle_beta   90.00
_cell.angle_gamma   90.00
#
_symmetry.space_group_name_H-M   'P 1'
#
loop_
_entity.id
_entity.type
_entity.pdbx_description
1 polymer ?
#
loop_
_entity_poly.entity_id
_entity_poly.type
_entity_poly.pdbx_seq_one_letter_code
_entity_poly.pdbx_strand_id
1 'polypeptide(L)'
;MLNPFACSWEPFSLFTLSPNVGDAVIYYSHYGPLLLALALVAFIFFTDRKNHLSRILMGIVLLVCLWIVLDMFLWISPDISQVMFIWSLITLVELSVYVVAVYFNYVFVQQNEPPFWMKALLLVLYSVPVFLVATPYTLEYFDLLNCDRDVKEGLVVTSLYFVHAFCILLIIAQSIYGIFKQRERWQEILTVAVGLFFFLATFMLGLVIGTFTEDWLLGQVGLFGLPVFIGTLAYSVARYNSFTGRIFSIQIFIFSILLLVGTQLFFVDSLLGRVLIVFT
;
A
#
# COMPACT_ATOMS: atom_id res chain seq x y z
N MET A 1 -36.11 14.01 15.39
CA MET A 1 -34.80 13.77 16.00
C MET A 1 -34.52 12.31 15.78
N LEU A 2 -33.69 11.93 14.80
CA LEU A 2 -33.22 10.60 14.62
C LEU A 2 -32.33 10.25 15.83
N ASN A 3 -32.57 9.10 16.42
CA ASN A 3 -31.78 8.63 17.56
C ASN A 3 -30.36 8.38 17.07
N PRO A 4 -29.32 9.11 17.54
CA PRO A 4 -27.94 8.93 17.08
C PRO A 4 -27.36 7.55 17.42
N PHE A 5 -28.08 6.75 18.20
CA PHE A 5 -27.73 5.38 18.54
C PHE A 5 -28.46 4.30 17.70
N ALA A 6 -29.19 4.71 16.65
CA ALA A 6 -29.89 3.77 15.78
C ALA A 6 -28.98 3.06 14.77
N CYS A 7 -27.75 3.52 14.59
CA CYS A 7 -26.77 2.83 13.77
C CYS A 7 -26.14 1.69 14.59
N SER A 8 -26.67 0.48 14.44
CA SER A 8 -26.02 -0.71 14.97
C SER A 8 -24.79 -1.02 14.12
N TRP A 9 -23.68 -0.43 14.47
CA TRP A 9 -22.41 -0.84 13.87
C TRP A 9 -22.00 -2.18 14.45
N GLU A 10 -22.29 -3.25 13.73
CA GLU A 10 -21.70 -4.52 14.04
C GLU A 10 -20.20 -4.42 13.73
N PRO A 11 -19.32 -4.63 14.74
CA PRO A 11 -17.90 -4.60 14.48
C PRO A 11 -17.56 -5.68 13.46
N PHE A 12 -16.80 -5.32 12.43
CA PHE A 12 -16.31 -6.28 11.47
C PHE A 12 -15.49 -7.35 12.20
N SER A 13 -15.84 -8.62 12.02
CA SER A 13 -15.09 -9.71 12.61
C SER A 13 -14.00 -10.15 11.65
N LEU A 14 -12.73 -9.92 12.04
CA LEU A 14 -11.55 -10.34 11.28
C LEU A 14 -11.48 -11.85 11.02
N PHE A 15 -12.19 -12.65 11.80
CA PHE A 15 -12.05 -14.11 11.79
C PHE A 15 -13.32 -14.85 11.33
N THR A 16 -14.41 -14.14 11.09
CA THR A 16 -15.64 -14.75 10.58
C THR A 16 -15.81 -14.41 9.11
N LEU A 17 -15.81 -15.43 8.27
CA LEU A 17 -16.16 -15.31 6.86
C LEU A 17 -17.65 -14.96 6.78
N SER A 18 -17.95 -13.69 6.54
CA SER A 18 -19.32 -13.27 6.27
C SER A 18 -19.67 -13.60 4.81
N PRO A 19 -20.91 -14.03 4.53
CA PRO A 19 -21.39 -14.22 3.15
C PRO A 19 -21.61 -12.89 2.41
N ASN A 20 -21.45 -11.75 3.07
CA ASN A 20 -21.64 -10.44 2.48
C ASN A 20 -20.45 -10.08 1.56
N VAL A 21 -20.75 -9.57 0.37
CA VAL A 21 -19.75 -9.20 -0.63
C VAL A 21 -18.81 -8.12 -0.10
N GLY A 22 -19.33 -7.16 0.71
CA GLY A 22 -18.52 -6.11 1.32
C GLY A 22 -17.43 -6.66 2.23
N ASP A 23 -17.78 -7.56 3.12
CA ASP A 23 -16.83 -8.20 4.04
C ASP A 23 -15.77 -9.01 3.28
N ALA A 24 -16.16 -9.66 2.19
CA ALA A 24 -15.23 -10.39 1.34
C ALA A 24 -14.20 -9.44 0.69
N VAL A 25 -14.60 -8.28 0.20
CA VAL A 25 -13.68 -7.30 -0.39
C VAL A 25 -12.66 -6.81 0.63
N ILE A 26 -13.08 -6.45 1.85
CA ILE A 26 -12.19 -6.02 2.93
C ILE A 26 -11.20 -7.14 3.26
N TYR A 27 -11.69 -8.36 3.43
CA TYR A 27 -10.84 -9.49 3.74
C TYR A 27 -9.77 -9.72 2.67
N TYR A 28 -10.15 -9.81 1.38
CA TYR A 28 -9.22 -10.10 0.29
C TYR A 28 -8.24 -8.97 0.04
N SER A 29 -8.68 -7.72 0.14
CA SER A 29 -7.83 -6.56 -0.08
C SER A 29 -6.75 -6.40 0.99
N HIS A 30 -6.98 -6.90 2.20
CA HIS A 30 -6.03 -6.76 3.31
C HIS A 30 -5.17 -8.01 3.51
N TYR A 31 -5.78 -9.19 3.71
CA TYR A 31 -5.01 -10.39 4.07
C TYR A 31 -4.10 -10.87 2.94
N GLY A 32 -4.57 -10.90 1.70
CA GLY A 32 -3.78 -11.33 0.57
C GLY A 32 -2.53 -10.47 0.38
N PRO A 33 -2.66 -9.15 0.17
CA PRO A 33 -1.53 -8.23 0.07
C PRO A 33 -0.62 -8.24 1.29
N LEU A 34 -1.15 -8.31 2.52
CA LEU A 34 -0.36 -8.36 3.75
C LEU A 34 0.54 -9.60 3.80
N LEU A 35 0.00 -10.78 3.52
CA LEU A 35 0.78 -12.02 3.52
C LEU A 35 1.86 -12.02 2.45
N LEU A 36 1.55 -11.52 1.23
CA LEU A 36 2.52 -11.37 0.17
C LEU A 36 3.64 -10.38 0.55
N ALA A 37 3.27 -9.26 1.15
CA ALA A 37 4.22 -8.25 1.62
C ALA A 37 5.14 -8.80 2.71
N LEU A 38 4.60 -9.49 3.71
CA LEU A 38 5.39 -10.12 4.76
C LEU A 38 6.32 -11.22 4.22
N ALA A 39 5.86 -12.01 3.24
CA ALA A 39 6.69 -13.00 2.57
C ALA A 39 7.87 -12.32 1.83
N LEU A 40 7.62 -11.19 1.15
CA LEU A 40 8.69 -10.42 0.50
C LEU A 40 9.68 -9.84 1.51
N VAL A 41 9.20 -9.27 2.63
CA VAL A 41 10.07 -8.76 3.70
C VAL A 41 10.95 -9.87 4.27
N ALA A 42 10.36 -11.02 4.60
CA ALA A 42 11.10 -12.17 5.11
C ALA A 42 12.18 -12.62 4.10
N PHE A 43 11.81 -12.67 2.83
CA PHE A 43 12.76 -13.00 1.79
C PHE A 43 13.95 -12.04 1.72
N ILE A 44 13.70 -10.74 1.60
CA ILE A 44 14.75 -9.73 1.53
C ILE A 44 15.64 -9.82 2.78
N PHE A 45 15.03 -10.01 3.95
CA PHE A 45 15.75 -10.13 5.21
C PHE A 45 16.73 -11.30 5.23
N PHE A 46 16.31 -12.47 4.74
CA PHE A 46 17.18 -13.66 4.75
C PHE A 46 18.20 -13.68 3.62
N THR A 47 17.92 -13.01 2.48
CA THR A 47 18.78 -13.11 1.28
C THR A 47 19.72 -11.92 1.10
N ASP A 48 19.24 -10.69 1.33
CA ASP A 48 19.96 -9.47 0.91
C ASP A 48 19.86 -8.29 1.90
N ARG A 49 19.69 -8.57 3.19
CA ARG A 49 19.52 -7.52 4.24
C ARG A 49 20.69 -6.53 4.36
N LYS A 50 21.87 -6.86 3.81
CA LYS A 50 23.05 -5.98 3.87
C LYS A 50 23.05 -4.92 2.78
N ASN A 51 22.36 -5.14 1.68
CA ASN A 51 22.27 -4.20 0.58
C ASN A 51 21.41 -2.99 0.98
N HIS A 52 21.90 -1.79 0.68
CA HIS A 52 21.21 -0.55 1.00
C HIS A 52 19.84 -0.44 0.30
N LEU A 53 19.78 -0.74 -0.98
CA LEU A 53 18.56 -0.72 -1.77
C LEU A 53 17.51 -1.70 -1.22
N SER A 54 17.93 -2.91 -0.87
CA SER A 54 17.07 -3.95 -0.29
C SER A 54 16.50 -3.51 1.06
N ARG A 55 17.27 -2.80 1.88
CA ARG A 55 16.77 -2.24 3.16
C ARG A 55 15.71 -1.15 2.96
N ILE A 56 15.89 -0.29 1.96
CA ILE A 56 14.89 0.75 1.65
C ILE A 56 13.60 0.07 1.16
N LEU A 57 13.70 -0.90 0.25
CA LEU A 57 12.56 -1.67 -0.23
C LEU A 57 11.82 -2.37 0.91
N MET A 58 12.55 -3.04 1.80
CA MET A 58 11.98 -3.67 2.99
C MET A 58 11.26 -2.64 3.87
N GLY A 59 11.82 -1.42 4.01
CA GLY A 59 11.18 -0.32 4.73
C GLY A 59 9.85 0.10 4.10
N ILE A 60 9.76 0.25 2.77
CA ILE A 60 8.50 0.55 2.08
C ILE A 60 7.46 -0.53 2.35
N VAL A 61 7.85 -1.79 2.16
CA VAL A 61 6.92 -2.91 2.31
C VAL A 61 6.43 -3.04 3.75
N LEU A 62 7.29 -2.80 4.75
CA LEU A 62 6.89 -2.77 6.17
C LEU A 62 5.95 -1.60 6.48
N LEU A 63 6.16 -0.42 5.87
CA LEU A 63 5.23 0.71 6.00
C LEU A 63 3.86 0.37 5.42
N VAL A 64 3.80 -0.31 4.29
CA VAL A 64 2.54 -0.77 3.69
C VAL A 64 1.87 -1.83 4.57
N CYS A 65 2.63 -2.78 5.13
CA CYS A 65 2.09 -3.74 6.11
C CYS A 65 1.49 -3.02 7.32
N LEU A 66 2.19 -2.01 7.84
CA LEU A 66 1.70 -1.19 8.95
C LEU A 66 0.42 -0.45 8.56
N TRP A 67 0.36 0.14 7.36
CA TRP A 67 -0.83 0.81 6.85
C TRP A 67 -2.01 -0.15 6.79
N ILE A 68 -1.84 -1.34 6.19
CA ILE A 68 -2.88 -2.37 6.08
C ILE A 68 -3.39 -2.79 7.48
N VAL A 69 -2.48 -3.00 8.44
CA VAL A 69 -2.87 -3.37 9.81
C VAL A 69 -3.65 -2.26 10.49
N LEU A 70 -3.25 -1.00 10.32
CA LEU A 70 -3.97 0.16 10.87
C LEU A 70 -5.37 0.29 10.23
N ASP A 71 -5.48 0.10 8.92
CA ASP A 71 -6.77 0.14 8.23
C ASP A 71 -7.70 -0.99 8.72
N MET A 72 -7.18 -2.20 8.91
CA MET A 72 -7.94 -3.28 9.54
C MET A 72 -8.47 -2.88 10.92
N PHE A 73 -7.67 -2.17 11.73
CA PHE A 73 -8.14 -1.66 13.02
C PHE A 73 -9.23 -0.60 12.86
N LEU A 74 -9.22 0.23 11.83
CA LEU A 74 -10.32 1.16 11.53
C LEU A 74 -11.63 0.40 11.30
N TRP A 75 -11.59 -0.70 10.55
CA TRP A 75 -12.78 -1.49 10.24
C TRP A 75 -13.37 -2.22 11.45
N ILE A 76 -12.56 -2.60 12.46
CA ILE A 76 -13.02 -3.36 13.63
C ILE A 76 -13.32 -2.49 14.86
N SER A 77 -12.76 -1.27 14.95
CA SER A 77 -12.91 -0.45 16.15
C SER A 77 -14.31 0.14 16.27
N PRO A 78 -15.02 -0.05 17.40
CA PRO A 78 -16.31 0.60 17.67
C PRO A 78 -16.14 2.00 18.29
N ASP A 79 -14.95 2.37 18.72
CA ASP A 79 -14.69 3.61 19.48
C ASP A 79 -14.28 4.74 18.53
N ILE A 80 -15.07 5.82 18.49
CA ILE A 80 -14.84 7.01 17.68
C ILE A 80 -13.44 7.61 17.95
N SER A 81 -13.02 7.69 19.22
CA SER A 81 -11.73 8.27 19.58
C SER A 81 -10.57 7.45 19.04
N GLN A 82 -10.71 6.12 19.05
CA GLN A 82 -9.71 5.22 18.44
C GLN A 82 -9.68 5.36 16.93
N VAL A 83 -10.84 5.45 16.27
CA VAL A 83 -10.92 5.64 14.83
C VAL A 83 -10.24 6.94 14.43
N MET A 84 -10.54 8.07 15.08
CA MET A 84 -9.93 9.37 14.81
C MET A 84 -8.41 9.34 15.00
N PHE A 85 -7.93 8.69 16.07
CA PHE A 85 -6.49 8.55 16.33
C PHE A 85 -5.81 7.70 15.26
N ILE A 86 -6.37 6.53 14.93
CA ILE A 86 -5.78 5.62 13.93
C ILE A 86 -5.80 6.28 12.55
N TRP A 87 -6.87 7.00 12.19
CA TRP A 87 -6.96 7.74 10.91
C TRP A 87 -5.86 8.79 10.79
N SER A 88 -5.62 9.55 11.87
CA SER A 88 -4.51 10.50 11.91
C SER A 88 -3.15 9.82 11.75
N LEU A 89 -2.96 8.65 12.35
CA LEU A 89 -1.71 7.89 12.24
C LEU A 89 -1.51 7.27 10.86
N ILE A 90 -2.58 6.71 10.27
CA ILE A 90 -2.53 6.06 8.95
C ILE A 90 -2.15 7.07 7.87
N THR A 91 -2.62 8.31 7.97
CA THR A 91 -2.27 9.42 7.07
C THR A 91 -0.75 9.68 7.04
N LEU A 92 -0.07 9.60 8.19
CA LEU A 92 1.39 9.76 8.26
C LEU A 92 2.13 8.55 7.69
N VAL A 93 1.63 7.34 7.96
CA VAL A 93 2.22 6.11 7.41
C VAL A 93 2.10 6.11 5.89
N GLU A 94 0.96 6.53 5.37
CA GLU A 94 0.71 6.67 3.95
C GLU A 94 1.70 7.62 3.28
N LEU A 95 1.82 8.84 3.80
CA LEU A 95 2.81 9.81 3.30
C LEU A 95 4.23 9.24 3.33
N SER A 96 4.57 8.47 4.39
CA SER A 96 5.88 7.81 4.50
C SER A 96 6.12 6.85 3.34
N VAL A 97 5.11 6.09 2.90
CA VAL A 97 5.22 5.18 1.75
C VAL A 97 5.63 5.94 0.50
N TYR A 98 4.98 7.08 0.19
CA TYR A 98 5.30 7.87 -1.01
C TYR A 98 6.69 8.50 -0.94
N VAL A 99 7.04 9.09 0.18
CA VAL A 99 8.35 9.74 0.38
C VAL A 99 9.49 8.74 0.27
N VAL A 100 9.35 7.57 0.91
CA VAL A 100 10.38 6.51 0.84
C VAL A 100 10.41 5.86 -0.54
N ALA A 101 9.28 5.78 -1.26
CA ALA A 101 9.23 5.29 -2.63
C ALA A 101 9.98 6.21 -3.61
N VAL A 102 9.89 7.53 -3.48
CA VAL A 102 10.70 8.49 -4.26
C VAL A 102 12.19 8.29 -3.98
N TYR A 103 12.55 8.13 -2.70
CA TYR A 103 13.94 7.87 -2.32
C TYR A 103 14.45 6.53 -2.89
N PHE A 104 13.66 5.46 -2.77
CA PHE A 104 13.95 4.15 -3.34
C PHE A 104 14.20 4.22 -4.85
N ASN A 105 13.26 4.84 -5.58
CA ASN A 105 13.35 4.95 -7.03
C ASN A 105 14.61 5.69 -7.46
N TYR A 106 14.96 6.77 -6.76
CA TYR A 106 16.21 7.49 -7.04
C TYR A 106 17.43 6.60 -6.86
N VAL A 107 17.56 5.92 -5.71
CA VAL A 107 18.68 5.02 -5.42
C VAL A 107 18.75 3.87 -6.43
N PHE A 108 17.59 3.30 -6.80
CA PHE A 108 17.50 2.23 -7.78
C PHE A 108 17.97 2.68 -9.18
N VAL A 109 17.49 3.84 -9.63
CA VAL A 109 17.80 4.38 -10.95
C VAL A 109 19.24 4.88 -11.01
N GLN A 110 19.67 5.72 -10.07
CA GLN A 110 20.99 6.38 -10.14
C GLN A 110 22.13 5.54 -9.52
N GLN A 111 21.82 4.45 -8.80
CA GLN A 111 22.80 3.64 -8.05
C GLN A 111 23.66 4.45 -7.06
N ASN A 112 23.16 5.59 -6.65
CA ASN A 112 23.78 6.52 -5.71
C ASN A 112 22.75 7.11 -4.76
N GLU A 113 23.20 7.64 -3.63
CA GLU A 113 22.31 8.35 -2.72
C GLU A 113 21.78 9.65 -3.32
N PRO A 114 20.52 10.05 -2.98
CA PRO A 114 19.98 11.34 -3.38
C PRO A 114 20.82 12.50 -2.87
N PRO A 115 20.95 13.58 -3.65
CA PRO A 115 21.64 14.80 -3.24
C PRO A 115 20.94 15.46 -2.05
N PHE A 116 21.67 16.28 -1.31
CA PHE A 116 21.17 16.93 -0.09
C PHE A 116 19.86 17.70 -0.32
N TRP A 117 19.76 18.45 -1.41
CA TRP A 117 18.55 19.24 -1.70
C TRP A 117 17.30 18.36 -1.86
N MET A 118 17.45 17.18 -2.43
CA MET A 118 16.33 16.23 -2.57
C MET A 118 15.94 15.61 -1.22
N LYS A 119 16.93 15.25 -0.38
CA LYS A 119 16.68 14.80 0.99
C LYS A 119 15.96 15.89 1.80
N ALA A 120 16.39 17.15 1.64
CA ALA A 120 15.73 18.30 2.29
C ALA A 120 14.29 18.50 1.79
N LEU A 121 14.04 18.41 0.48
CA LEU A 121 12.69 18.48 -0.08
C LEU A 121 11.77 17.42 0.51
N LEU A 122 12.22 16.15 0.51
CA LEU A 122 11.43 15.05 1.07
C LEU A 122 11.17 15.24 2.57
N LEU A 123 12.16 15.74 3.32
CA LEU A 123 12.00 16.06 4.73
C LEU A 123 10.96 17.16 4.96
N VAL A 124 10.96 18.21 4.14
CA VAL A 124 9.98 19.31 4.24
C VAL A 124 8.57 18.80 3.91
N LEU A 125 8.41 18.01 2.83
CA LEU A 125 7.13 17.41 2.46
C LEU A 125 6.56 16.54 3.57
N TYR A 126 7.41 15.86 4.32
CA TYR A 126 6.99 15.00 5.42
C TYR A 126 6.73 15.77 6.72
N SER A 127 7.57 16.74 7.05
CA SER A 127 7.50 17.42 8.36
C SER A 127 6.26 18.28 8.53
N VAL A 128 5.75 18.93 7.50
CA VAL A 128 4.54 19.76 7.60
C VAL A 128 3.33 18.97 8.09
N PRO A 129 2.96 17.84 7.47
CA PRO A 129 1.86 17.01 7.96
C PRO A 129 2.09 16.44 9.38
N VAL A 130 3.33 16.06 9.71
CA VAL A 130 3.67 15.57 11.06
C VAL A 130 3.35 16.60 12.14
N PHE A 131 3.67 17.87 11.90
CA PHE A 131 3.37 18.93 12.87
C PHE A 131 1.87 19.27 12.96
N LEU A 132 1.12 19.00 11.89
CA LEU A 132 -0.30 19.32 11.83
C LEU A 132 -1.22 18.14 12.15
N VAL A 133 -0.69 16.92 12.30
CA VAL A 133 -1.47 15.69 12.44
C VAL A 133 -2.48 15.71 13.60
N ALA A 134 -2.14 16.37 14.70
CA ALA A 134 -3.00 16.48 15.88
C ALA A 134 -3.94 17.71 15.86
N THR A 135 -4.08 18.37 14.72
CA THR A 135 -4.90 19.57 14.58
C THR A 135 -6.21 19.28 13.85
N PRO A 136 -7.25 20.10 14.04
CA PRO A 136 -8.50 20.01 13.27
C PRO A 136 -8.33 20.20 11.77
N TYR A 137 -7.18 20.71 11.32
CA TYR A 137 -6.86 20.83 9.90
C TYR A 137 -6.55 19.48 9.24
N THR A 138 -6.25 18.44 10.03
CA THR A 138 -6.06 17.08 9.53
C THR A 138 -7.39 16.33 9.48
N LEU A 139 -8.10 16.25 10.62
CA LEU A 139 -9.42 15.64 10.73
C LEU A 139 -10.35 16.61 11.43
N GLU A 140 -11.51 16.92 10.82
CA GLU A 140 -12.45 17.87 11.38
C GLU A 140 -13.36 17.24 12.43
N TYR A 141 -14.06 16.17 12.05
CA TYR A 141 -14.97 15.45 12.92
C TYR A 141 -15.28 14.06 12.36
N PHE A 142 -15.95 13.25 13.18
CA PHE A 142 -16.48 11.95 12.77
C PHE A 142 -17.96 12.11 12.39
N ASP A 143 -18.33 11.69 11.16
CA ASP A 143 -19.70 11.78 10.70
C ASP A 143 -20.53 10.59 11.21
N LEU A 144 -21.57 10.91 11.98
CA LEU A 144 -22.52 9.95 12.53
C LEU A 144 -23.87 9.97 11.78
N LEU A 145 -24.04 10.87 10.80
CA LEU A 145 -25.36 11.15 10.22
C LEU A 145 -25.82 10.05 9.28
N ASN A 146 -24.89 9.42 8.58
CA ASN A 146 -25.18 8.45 7.51
C ASN A 146 -25.04 6.98 7.94
N CYS A 147 -24.78 6.70 9.22
CA CYS A 147 -24.38 5.38 9.69
C CYS A 147 -23.11 4.82 9.01
N ASP A 148 -22.51 5.59 8.14
CA ASP A 148 -21.21 5.28 7.57
C ASP A 148 -20.13 5.72 8.55
N ARG A 149 -19.11 4.90 8.72
CA ARG A 149 -17.99 5.17 9.64
C ARG A 149 -17.02 6.12 8.95
N ASP A 150 -17.49 7.33 8.66
CA ASP A 150 -16.72 8.29 7.91
C ASP A 150 -16.10 9.37 8.81
N VAL A 151 -14.86 9.70 8.53
CA VAL A 151 -14.12 10.78 9.15
C VAL A 151 -14.03 11.93 8.15
N LYS A 152 -14.54 13.10 8.53
CA LYS A 152 -14.39 14.28 7.69
C LYS A 152 -12.94 14.73 7.68
N GLU A 153 -12.32 14.58 6.52
CA GLU A 153 -10.93 14.96 6.29
C GLU A 153 -10.79 16.47 6.14
N GLY A 154 -9.81 17.03 6.85
CA GLY A 154 -9.50 18.45 6.80
C GLY A 154 -8.57 18.82 5.64
N LEU A 155 -8.23 20.10 5.55
CA LEU A 155 -7.40 20.66 4.48
C LEU A 155 -6.03 19.99 4.36
N VAL A 156 -5.44 19.54 5.48
CA VAL A 156 -4.12 18.88 5.48
C VAL A 156 -4.20 17.57 4.71
N VAL A 157 -5.16 16.68 5.01
CA VAL A 157 -5.31 15.39 4.31
C VAL A 157 -5.63 15.63 2.83
N THR A 158 -6.56 16.52 2.53
CA THR A 158 -6.86 16.87 1.14
C THR A 158 -5.62 17.37 0.37
N SER A 159 -4.76 18.15 1.03
CA SER A 159 -3.49 18.61 0.42
C SER A 159 -2.49 17.50 0.18
N LEU A 160 -2.54 16.41 0.97
CA LEU A 160 -1.66 15.26 0.78
C LEU A 160 -1.89 14.54 -0.54
N TYR A 161 -3.09 14.53 -1.07
CA TYR A 161 -3.34 13.96 -2.40
C TYR A 161 -2.52 14.65 -3.49
N PHE A 162 -2.31 15.96 -3.38
CA PHE A 162 -1.40 16.69 -4.27
C PHE A 162 0.07 16.32 -4.03
N VAL A 163 0.47 16.09 -2.77
CA VAL A 163 1.82 15.64 -2.43
C VAL A 163 2.05 14.21 -2.98
N HIS A 164 1.07 13.31 -2.88
CA HIS A 164 1.15 11.96 -3.45
C HIS A 164 1.30 12.01 -4.97
N ALA A 165 0.46 12.81 -5.66
CA ALA A 165 0.57 13.02 -7.10
C ALA A 165 1.96 13.59 -7.48
N PHE A 166 2.47 14.54 -6.71
CA PHE A 166 3.81 15.10 -6.92
C PHE A 166 4.92 14.05 -6.74
N CYS A 167 4.83 13.20 -5.72
CA CYS A 167 5.75 12.08 -5.53
C CYS A 167 5.74 11.10 -6.71
N ILE A 168 4.54 10.76 -7.22
CA ILE A 168 4.40 9.92 -8.41
C ILE A 168 5.06 10.58 -9.63
N LEU A 169 4.84 11.88 -9.85
CA LEU A 169 5.48 12.62 -10.95
C LEU A 169 7.01 12.64 -10.81
N LEU A 170 7.53 12.78 -9.60
CA LEU A 170 8.98 12.68 -9.35
C LEU A 170 9.53 11.31 -9.71
N ILE A 171 8.83 10.23 -9.36
CA ILE A 171 9.22 8.85 -9.72
C ILE A 171 9.25 8.68 -11.24
N ILE A 172 8.23 9.16 -11.94
CA ILE A 172 8.17 9.12 -13.42
C ILE A 172 9.35 9.89 -14.02
N ALA A 173 9.58 11.12 -13.56
CA ALA A 173 10.66 11.97 -14.08
C ALA A 173 12.06 11.36 -13.86
N GLN A 174 12.30 10.81 -12.65
CA GLN A 174 13.54 10.09 -12.33
C GLN A 174 13.75 8.88 -13.23
N SER A 175 12.69 8.10 -13.45
CA SER A 175 12.73 6.88 -14.25
C SER A 175 12.97 7.19 -15.72
N ILE A 176 12.28 8.18 -16.28
CA ILE A 176 12.50 8.66 -17.65
C ILE A 176 13.94 9.13 -17.82
N TYR A 177 14.44 9.98 -16.90
CA TYR A 177 15.83 10.44 -16.93
C TYR A 177 16.82 9.26 -16.89
N GLY A 178 16.55 8.27 -16.03
CA GLY A 178 17.37 7.05 -15.91
C GLY A 178 17.39 6.23 -17.19
N ILE A 179 16.27 6.05 -17.85
CA ILE A 179 16.14 5.30 -19.13
C ILE A 179 17.00 5.97 -20.22
N PHE A 180 16.96 7.31 -20.32
CA PHE A 180 17.78 8.01 -21.30
C PHE A 180 19.27 7.97 -20.99
N LYS A 181 19.66 8.05 -19.73
CA LYS A 181 21.05 8.08 -19.29
C LYS A 181 21.70 6.70 -19.26
N GLN A 182 20.93 5.65 -18.93
CA GLN A 182 21.41 4.27 -18.74
C GLN A 182 20.72 3.30 -19.70
N ARG A 183 20.98 3.46 -20.98
CA ARG A 183 20.32 2.69 -22.06
C ARG A 183 20.48 1.18 -21.92
N GLU A 184 21.53 0.71 -21.28
CA GLU A 184 21.76 -0.73 -21.06
C GLU A 184 20.79 -1.34 -20.04
N ARG A 185 20.29 -0.50 -19.09
CA ARG A 185 19.37 -0.90 -18.02
C ARG A 185 17.92 -0.44 -18.23
N TRP A 186 17.57 0.07 -19.41
CA TRP A 186 16.26 0.70 -19.63
C TRP A 186 15.08 -0.23 -19.31
N GLN A 187 15.18 -1.53 -19.67
CA GLN A 187 14.11 -2.51 -19.42
C GLN A 187 13.94 -2.78 -17.92
N GLU A 188 15.03 -2.88 -17.18
CA GLU A 188 15.03 -3.05 -15.74
C GLU A 188 14.38 -1.85 -15.04
N ILE A 189 14.82 -0.63 -15.39
CA ILE A 189 14.29 0.62 -14.85
C ILE A 189 12.80 0.75 -15.18
N LEU A 190 12.40 0.49 -16.43
CA LEU A 190 11.02 0.57 -16.85
C LEU A 190 10.13 -0.42 -16.09
N THR A 191 10.58 -1.66 -15.93
CA THR A 191 9.81 -2.70 -15.22
C THR A 191 9.52 -2.30 -13.78
N VAL A 192 10.54 -1.87 -13.04
CA VAL A 192 10.38 -1.45 -11.63
C VAL A 192 9.54 -0.17 -11.54
N ALA A 193 9.80 0.80 -12.44
CA ALA A 193 9.05 2.05 -12.47
C ALA A 193 7.56 1.85 -12.76
N VAL A 194 7.21 0.98 -13.70
CA VAL A 194 5.81 0.65 -14.02
C VAL A 194 5.12 -0.02 -12.84
N GLY A 195 5.77 -0.99 -12.19
CA GLY A 195 5.20 -1.64 -11.02
C GLY A 195 5.00 -0.67 -9.85
N LEU A 196 6.00 0.17 -9.57
CA LEU A 196 5.93 1.16 -8.51
C LEU A 196 4.87 2.24 -8.80
N PHE A 197 4.81 2.73 -10.04
CA PHE A 197 3.78 3.66 -10.50
C PHE A 197 2.38 3.06 -10.34
N PHE A 198 2.18 1.83 -10.82
CA PHE A 198 0.88 1.17 -10.73
C PHE A 198 0.43 1.02 -9.28
N PHE A 199 1.31 0.56 -8.40
CA PHE A 199 1.02 0.44 -6.98
C PHE A 199 0.62 1.78 -6.35
N LEU A 200 1.45 2.82 -6.49
CA LEU A 200 1.20 4.11 -5.85
C LEU A 200 -0.02 4.83 -6.45
N ALA A 201 -0.23 4.69 -7.78
CA ALA A 201 -1.38 5.30 -8.44
C ALA A 201 -2.70 4.63 -8.04
N THR A 202 -2.76 3.30 -7.97
CA THR A 202 -3.97 2.59 -7.52
C THR A 202 -4.23 2.82 -6.04
N PHE A 203 -3.19 2.89 -5.21
CA PHE A 203 -3.28 3.21 -3.80
C PHE A 203 -3.86 4.61 -3.59
N MET A 204 -3.31 5.64 -4.25
CA MET A 204 -3.86 7.00 -4.22
C MET A 204 -5.30 7.06 -4.75
N LEU A 205 -5.57 6.36 -5.87
CA LEU A 205 -6.91 6.37 -6.47
C LEU A 205 -7.95 5.77 -5.53
N GLY A 206 -7.61 4.70 -4.81
CA GLY A 206 -8.49 4.11 -3.80
C GLY A 206 -8.87 5.10 -2.70
N LEU A 207 -7.90 5.85 -2.19
CA LEU A 207 -8.12 6.87 -1.17
C LEU A 207 -8.97 8.05 -1.71
N VAL A 208 -8.63 8.54 -2.90
CA VAL A 208 -9.40 9.63 -3.56
C VAL A 208 -10.85 9.18 -3.80
N ILE A 209 -11.07 7.96 -4.28
CA ILE A 209 -12.43 7.42 -4.46
C ILE A 209 -13.15 7.39 -3.12
N GLY A 210 -12.56 6.82 -2.05
CA GLY A 210 -13.15 6.78 -0.72
C GLY A 210 -13.59 8.16 -0.24
N THR A 211 -12.69 9.14 -0.32
CA THR A 211 -12.95 10.52 0.13
C THR A 211 -14.05 11.23 -0.66
N PHE A 212 -14.11 11.06 -1.99
CA PHE A 212 -15.09 11.78 -2.81
C PHE A 212 -16.44 11.08 -2.96
N THR A 213 -16.48 9.76 -2.82
CA THR A 213 -17.71 8.97 -2.94
C THR A 213 -18.29 8.57 -1.60
N GLU A 214 -17.53 8.76 -0.52
CA GLU A 214 -17.85 8.25 0.83
C GLU A 214 -17.99 6.71 0.86
N ASP A 215 -17.54 6.03 -0.22
CA ASP A 215 -17.52 4.56 -0.35
C ASP A 215 -16.11 4.01 -0.13
N TRP A 216 -15.77 3.82 1.13
CA TRP A 216 -14.46 3.28 1.52
C TRP A 216 -14.28 1.82 1.13
N LEU A 217 -15.37 1.08 0.95
CA LEU A 217 -15.30 -0.29 0.45
C LEU A 217 -14.73 -0.35 -0.97
N LEU A 218 -15.21 0.55 -1.84
CA LEU A 218 -14.69 0.68 -3.21
C LEU A 218 -13.23 1.14 -3.20
N GLY A 219 -12.86 2.00 -2.25
CA GLY A 219 -11.49 2.45 -2.05
C GLY A 219 -10.49 1.32 -1.81
N GLN A 220 -10.92 0.23 -1.15
CA GLN A 220 -10.06 -0.92 -0.84
C GLN A 220 -9.50 -1.64 -2.07
N VAL A 221 -10.11 -1.46 -3.24
CA VAL A 221 -9.60 -2.00 -4.51
C VAL A 221 -8.18 -1.48 -4.82
N GLY A 222 -7.83 -0.29 -4.33
CA GLY A 222 -6.49 0.27 -4.48
C GLY A 222 -5.36 -0.61 -3.92
N LEU A 223 -5.64 -1.39 -2.87
CA LEU A 223 -4.64 -2.28 -2.25
C LEU A 223 -4.16 -3.42 -3.17
N PHE A 224 -4.95 -3.80 -4.18
CA PHE A 224 -4.54 -4.81 -5.16
C PHE A 224 -3.37 -4.36 -6.07
N GLY A 225 -2.99 -3.09 -6.04
CA GLY A 225 -1.77 -2.61 -6.70
C GLY A 225 -0.48 -3.18 -6.09
N LEU A 226 -0.49 -3.49 -4.79
CA LEU A 226 0.68 -4.03 -4.10
C LEU A 226 1.13 -5.41 -4.64
N PRO A 227 0.27 -6.41 -4.82
CA PRO A 227 0.63 -7.66 -5.48
C PRO A 227 1.27 -7.47 -6.86
N VAL A 228 0.79 -6.52 -7.66
CA VAL A 228 1.36 -6.20 -8.98
C VAL A 228 2.78 -5.68 -8.82
N PHE A 229 3.03 -4.77 -7.89
CA PHE A 229 4.37 -4.26 -7.60
C PHE A 229 5.31 -5.38 -7.13
N ILE A 230 4.87 -6.26 -6.23
CA ILE A 230 5.65 -7.41 -5.78
C ILE A 230 5.99 -8.33 -6.96
N GLY A 231 5.02 -8.58 -7.84
CA GLY A 231 5.23 -9.38 -9.07
C GLY A 231 6.26 -8.75 -10.02
N THR A 232 6.21 -7.43 -10.24
CA THR A 232 7.21 -6.74 -11.08
C THR A 232 8.59 -6.73 -10.46
N LEU A 233 8.70 -6.62 -9.12
CA LEU A 233 9.97 -6.75 -8.42
C LEU A 233 10.54 -8.16 -8.55
N ALA A 234 9.73 -9.19 -8.32
CA ALA A 234 10.14 -10.59 -8.46
C ALA A 234 10.63 -10.89 -9.89
N TYR A 235 9.90 -10.40 -10.91
CA TYR A 235 10.32 -10.48 -12.31
C TYR A 235 11.65 -9.76 -12.57
N SER A 236 11.80 -8.54 -12.05
CA SER A 236 13.03 -7.75 -12.22
C SER A 236 14.25 -8.46 -11.61
N VAL A 237 14.07 -9.04 -10.43
CA VAL A 237 15.11 -9.84 -9.77
C VAL A 237 15.47 -11.08 -10.59
N ALA A 238 14.47 -11.83 -11.07
CA ALA A 238 14.69 -13.06 -11.84
C ALA A 238 15.34 -12.80 -13.21
N ARG A 239 14.95 -11.71 -13.87
CA ARG A 239 15.37 -11.40 -15.24
C ARG A 239 16.70 -10.64 -15.33
N TYR A 240 16.89 -9.65 -14.43
CA TYR A 240 17.99 -8.70 -14.53
C TYR A 240 19.06 -8.85 -13.44
N ASN A 241 18.90 -9.79 -12.51
CA ASN A 241 19.75 -9.93 -11.32
C ASN A 241 19.86 -8.61 -10.51
N SER A 242 18.80 -7.82 -10.48
CA SER A 242 18.76 -6.50 -9.82
C SER A 242 19.09 -6.56 -8.33
N PHE A 243 18.95 -7.73 -7.73
CA PHE A 243 19.25 -8.02 -6.33
C PHE A 243 20.03 -9.34 -6.25
N THR A 244 20.86 -9.49 -5.22
CA THR A 244 21.70 -10.68 -5.03
C THR A 244 20.81 -11.88 -4.63
N GLY A 245 20.54 -12.82 -5.53
CA GLY A 245 19.78 -14.02 -5.13
C GLY A 245 18.90 -14.70 -6.18
N ARG A 246 19.43 -14.93 -7.37
CA ARG A 246 18.70 -15.44 -8.55
C ARG A 246 17.86 -16.71 -8.34
N ILE A 247 18.35 -17.68 -7.55
CA ILE A 247 17.66 -18.97 -7.38
C ILE A 247 16.45 -18.84 -6.45
N PHE A 248 16.54 -17.98 -5.46
CA PHE A 248 15.52 -17.78 -4.44
C PHE A 248 14.31 -16.95 -4.94
N SER A 249 14.53 -16.08 -5.93
CA SER A 249 13.47 -15.22 -6.49
C SER A 249 12.36 -16.02 -7.17
N ILE A 250 12.74 -17.08 -7.88
CA ILE A 250 11.79 -18.00 -8.54
C ILE A 250 10.97 -18.74 -7.48
N GLN A 251 11.59 -19.17 -6.39
CA GLN A 251 10.91 -19.87 -5.31
C GLN A 251 9.88 -18.99 -4.60
N ILE A 252 10.16 -17.69 -4.44
CA ILE A 252 9.20 -16.75 -3.82
C ILE A 252 8.07 -16.41 -4.76
N PHE A 253 8.36 -16.20 -6.03
CA PHE A 253 7.30 -15.98 -7.02
C PHE A 253 6.34 -17.18 -7.02
N ILE A 254 6.86 -18.40 -7.04
CA ILE A 254 6.06 -19.63 -6.93
C ILE A 254 5.34 -19.67 -5.57
N PHE A 255 6.02 -19.38 -4.47
CA PHE A 255 5.41 -19.38 -3.14
C PHE A 255 4.32 -18.31 -3.01
N SER A 256 4.54 -17.10 -3.55
CA SER A 256 3.56 -16.02 -3.56
C SER A 256 2.31 -16.39 -4.38
N ILE A 257 2.49 -17.02 -5.55
CA ILE A 257 1.38 -17.53 -6.35
C ILE A 257 0.65 -18.65 -5.60
N LEU A 258 1.37 -19.60 -5.02
CA LEU A 258 0.78 -20.69 -4.24
C LEU A 258 0.00 -20.17 -3.03
N LEU A 259 0.50 -19.12 -2.39
CA LEU A 259 -0.16 -18.48 -1.25
C LEU A 259 -1.41 -17.73 -1.69
N LEU A 260 -1.35 -17.04 -2.84
CA LEU A 260 -2.48 -16.32 -3.44
C LEU A 260 -3.57 -17.30 -3.90
N VAL A 261 -3.18 -18.38 -4.57
CA VAL A 261 -4.10 -19.48 -4.97
C VAL A 261 -4.61 -20.22 -3.73
N GLY A 262 -3.75 -20.48 -2.75
CA GLY A 262 -4.11 -21.13 -1.50
C GLY A 262 -5.13 -20.34 -0.68
N THR A 263 -4.99 -19.01 -0.62
CA THR A 263 -6.00 -18.16 0.05
C THR A 263 -7.34 -18.23 -0.66
N GLN A 264 -7.39 -18.33 -1.98
CA GLN A 264 -8.64 -18.47 -2.73
C GLN A 264 -9.37 -19.78 -2.41
N LEU A 265 -8.66 -20.87 -2.10
CA LEU A 265 -9.27 -22.17 -1.74
C LEU A 265 -10.12 -22.09 -0.48
N PHE A 266 -9.81 -21.18 0.45
CA PHE A 266 -10.59 -21.00 1.68
C PHE A 266 -11.91 -20.27 1.46
N PHE A 267 -12.09 -19.57 0.33
CA PHE A 267 -13.21 -18.67 0.07
C PHE A 267 -14.21 -19.19 -0.96
N VAL A 268 -13.89 -20.28 -1.64
CA VAL A 268 -14.81 -20.87 -2.61
C VAL A 268 -15.59 -21.99 -1.95
N ASP A 269 -16.87 -21.75 -1.72
CA ASP A 269 -17.77 -22.73 -1.07
C ASP A 269 -18.14 -23.91 -1.96
N SER A 270 -18.03 -23.77 -3.29
CA SER A 270 -18.34 -24.86 -4.21
C SER A 270 -17.14 -25.77 -4.46
N LEU A 271 -17.36 -27.08 -4.38
CA LEU A 271 -16.34 -28.09 -4.68
C LEU A 271 -15.74 -27.89 -6.09
N LEU A 272 -16.58 -27.53 -7.05
CA LEU A 272 -16.17 -27.28 -8.44
C LEU A 272 -15.27 -26.05 -8.55
N GLY A 273 -15.56 -24.98 -7.81
CA GLY A 273 -14.71 -23.78 -7.76
C GLY A 273 -13.35 -24.07 -7.14
N ARG A 274 -13.30 -24.84 -6.04
CA ARG A 274 -12.02 -25.27 -5.42
C ARG A 274 -11.16 -26.09 -6.38
N VAL A 275 -11.78 -27.01 -7.11
CA VAL A 275 -11.08 -27.82 -8.12
C VAL A 275 -10.54 -26.95 -9.25
N LEU A 276 -11.32 -25.99 -9.78
CA LEU A 276 -10.86 -25.08 -10.84
C LEU A 276 -9.67 -24.23 -10.40
N ILE A 277 -9.64 -23.74 -9.15
CA ILE A 277 -8.55 -22.94 -8.61
C ILE A 277 -7.23 -23.74 -8.50
N VAL A 278 -7.32 -25.05 -8.20
CA VAL A 278 -6.13 -25.91 -8.11
C VAL A 278 -5.52 -26.23 -9.48
N PHE A 279 -6.33 -26.17 -10.55
CA PHE A 279 -5.89 -26.50 -11.91
C PHE A 279 -5.58 -25.28 -12.79
N THR A 280 -5.76 -24.03 -12.30
CA THR A 280 -5.33 -22.79 -12.96
C THR A 280 -4.04 -22.28 -12.38
#